data_7fd7034972efa97b60c899f1fc8304f3
#
_entry.id   7fd7034972efa97b60c899f1fc8304f3
#
_cell.length_a   1.000
_cell.length_b   1.000
_cell.length_c   1.000
_cell.angle_alpha   90.00
_cell.angle_beta   90.00
_cell.angle_gamma   90.00
#
_symmetry.space_group_name_H-M   'P 1'
#
loop_
_entity.id
_entity.type
_entity.pdbx_description
1 polymer ?
#
loop_
_entity_poly.entity_id
_entity_poly.type
_entity_poly.pdbx_seq_one_letter_code
_entity_poly.pdbx_strand_id
1 'polypeptide(L)' 'MSNKEWRKKLKVGDLVMMKTGGMAILTEVFFRFPETDPAYPHIKMIYCDDNTPGSCSAWRVEELINEAR' A
#
# COMPACT_ATOMS: atom_id res chain seq x y z
N MET A 1 -8.71 -18.50 5.88
CA MET A 1 -8.03 -18.35 4.66
C MET A 1 -7.65 -16.92 4.38
N SER A 2 -6.43 -16.75 4.06
CA SER A 2 -5.93 -15.42 3.82
C SER A 2 -6.25 -14.98 2.40
N ASN A 3 -6.90 -13.87 2.28
CA ASN A 3 -7.20 -13.31 0.99
C ASN A 3 -6.38 -12.05 0.80
N LYS A 4 -5.40 -12.12 -0.08
CA LYS A 4 -4.49 -11.01 -0.27
C LYS A 4 -4.83 -10.17 -1.48
N GLU A 5 -5.97 -10.42 -2.05
CA GLU A 5 -6.38 -9.67 -3.23
C GLU A 5 -6.60 -8.21 -2.95
N TRP A 6 -6.95 -7.86 -1.72
CA TRP A 6 -7.16 -6.47 -1.38
C TRP A 6 -5.88 -5.64 -1.58
N ARG A 7 -4.71 -6.28 -1.47
CA ARG A 7 -3.45 -5.57 -1.69
C ARG A 7 -3.28 -5.15 -3.14
N LYS A 8 -3.88 -5.89 -4.05
CA LYS A 8 -3.80 -5.56 -5.46
C LYS A 8 -4.77 -4.46 -5.84
N LYS A 9 -5.72 -4.18 -4.97
CA LYS A 9 -6.77 -3.19 -5.22
C LYS A 9 -6.61 -1.92 -4.42
N LEU A 10 -5.47 -1.73 -3.81
CA LEU A 10 -5.20 -0.50 -3.08
C LEU A 10 -5.26 0.69 -4.00
N LYS A 11 -5.65 1.83 -3.47
CA LYS A 11 -5.75 3.04 -4.28
C LYS A 11 -5.33 4.26 -3.48
N VAL A 12 -5.12 5.33 -4.18
CA VAL A 12 -4.69 6.59 -3.58
C VAL A 12 -5.71 7.02 -2.54
N GLY A 13 -5.22 7.40 -1.36
CA GLY A 13 -6.08 7.83 -0.27
C GLY A 13 -6.38 6.76 0.75
N ASP A 14 -6.07 5.50 0.45
CA ASP A 14 -6.27 4.42 1.42
C ASP A 14 -5.36 4.61 2.62
N LEU A 15 -5.91 4.37 3.81
CA LEU A 15 -5.14 4.38 5.05
C LEU A 15 -4.76 2.95 5.38
N VAL A 16 -3.47 2.70 5.52
CA VAL A 16 -2.99 1.33 5.70
C VAL A 16 -2.04 1.25 6.89
N MET A 17 -1.90 0.02 7.41
CA MET A 17 -0.92 -0.30 8.42
C MET A 17 0.18 -1.10 7.75
N MET A 18 1.42 -0.66 7.91
CA MET A 18 2.56 -1.36 7.31
C MET A 18 3.02 -2.48 8.23
N LYS A 19 3.69 -3.48 7.65
CA LYS A 19 4.19 -4.62 8.44
C LYS A 19 5.20 -4.18 9.49
N THR A 20 5.84 -3.06 9.28
CA THR A 20 6.78 -2.51 10.27
C THR A 20 6.09 -1.79 11.40
N GLY A 21 4.76 -1.63 11.33
CA GLY A 21 4.00 -1.08 12.42
C GLY A 21 3.55 0.36 12.26
N GLY A 22 3.92 1.02 11.18
CA GLY A 22 3.51 2.41 10.98
C GLY A 22 2.25 2.50 10.14
N MET A 23 1.42 3.51 10.39
CA MET A 23 0.28 3.80 9.54
C MET A 23 0.64 4.82 8.50
N ALA A 24 0.05 4.69 7.32
CA ALA A 24 0.38 5.58 6.21
C ALA A 24 -0.81 5.76 5.30
N ILE A 25 -0.83 6.88 4.60
CA ILE A 25 -1.84 7.16 3.58
C ILE A 25 -1.19 7.04 2.22
N LEU A 26 -1.81 6.28 1.33
CA LEU A 26 -1.25 6.06 0.01
C LEU A 26 -1.40 7.31 -0.84
N THR A 27 -0.31 7.70 -1.48
CA THR A 27 -0.31 8.87 -2.35
C THR A 27 -0.18 8.48 -3.82
N GLU A 28 0.28 7.27 -4.08
CA GLU A 28 0.43 6.81 -5.46
C GLU A 28 0.43 5.28 -5.48
N VAL A 29 -0.23 4.72 -6.49
CA VAL A 29 -0.29 3.26 -6.67
C VAL A 29 -0.05 2.98 -8.15
N PHE A 30 0.94 2.16 -8.45
CA PHE A 30 1.26 1.86 -9.86
C PHE A 30 1.94 0.52 -9.97
N PHE A 31 1.92 -0.06 -11.16
CA PHE A 31 2.62 -1.31 -11.43
C PHE A 31 3.94 -0.99 -12.12
N ARG A 32 5.03 -1.31 -11.43
CA ARG A 32 6.36 -0.97 -11.91
C ARG A 32 6.83 -1.90 -13.04
N PHE A 33 6.57 -3.17 -12.87
CA PHE A 33 7.00 -4.18 -13.83
C PHE A 33 5.84 -5.12 -14.11
N PRO A 34 4.83 -4.64 -14.81
CA PRO A 34 3.63 -5.45 -14.99
C PRO A 34 3.86 -6.72 -15.77
N GLU A 35 4.86 -6.76 -16.63
CA GLU A 35 5.09 -7.98 -17.41
C GLU A 35 5.85 -9.03 -16.62
N THR A 36 6.58 -8.65 -15.59
CA THR A 36 7.36 -9.62 -14.82
C THR A 36 6.77 -9.94 -13.48
N ASP A 37 6.13 -8.96 -12.84
CA ASP A 37 5.55 -9.19 -11.52
C ASP A 37 4.29 -8.37 -11.35
N PRO A 38 3.19 -8.82 -11.91
CA PRO A 38 1.93 -8.09 -11.78
C PRO A 38 1.21 -8.35 -10.47
N ALA A 39 1.78 -9.16 -9.57
CA ALA A 39 1.05 -9.61 -8.40
C ALA A 39 0.70 -8.46 -7.46
N TYR A 40 1.62 -7.53 -7.25
CA TYR A 40 1.40 -6.43 -6.33
C TYR A 40 1.86 -5.12 -6.94
N PRO A 41 1.07 -4.08 -6.81
CA PRO A 41 1.52 -2.77 -7.27
C PRO A 41 2.61 -2.22 -6.36
N HIS A 42 3.32 -1.27 -6.88
CA HIS A 42 4.24 -0.47 -6.08
C HIS A 42 3.46 0.71 -5.54
N ILE A 43 3.70 1.09 -4.30
CA ILE A 43 2.96 2.17 -3.68
C ILE A 43 3.90 3.21 -3.11
N LYS A 44 3.43 4.44 -3.11
CA LYS A 44 4.06 5.53 -2.39
C LYS A 44 3.09 6.01 -1.33
N MET A 45 3.62 6.41 -0.19
CA MET A 45 2.77 6.78 0.92
C MET A 45 3.43 7.86 1.76
N ILE A 46 2.63 8.46 2.63
CA ILE A 46 3.11 9.39 3.65
C ILE A 46 2.77 8.78 4.98
N TYR A 47 3.76 8.57 5.83
CA TYR A 47 3.54 8.01 7.16
C TYR A 47 2.84 9.04 8.03
N CYS A 48 1.86 8.57 8.80
CA CYS A 48 1.04 9.47 9.60
C CYS A 48 1.76 10.05 10.79
N ASP A 49 2.76 9.32 11.31
CA ASP A 49 3.48 9.74 12.51
C ASP A 49 4.21 11.05 12.32
N ASP A 50 4.99 11.13 11.28
CA ASP A 50 5.91 12.24 11.10
C ASP A 50 5.87 12.81 9.70
N ASN A 51 4.87 12.42 8.91
CA ASN A 51 4.69 12.91 7.55
C ASN A 51 5.87 12.63 6.65
N THR A 52 6.62 11.57 6.91
CA THR A 52 7.71 11.21 6.02
C THR A 52 7.19 10.39 4.86
N PRO A 53 7.76 10.59 3.66
CA PRO A 53 7.38 9.80 2.51
C PRO A 53 7.99 8.42 2.54
N GLY A 54 7.31 7.46 1.95
CA GLY A 54 7.81 6.11 1.83
C GLY A 54 7.40 5.52 0.51
N SER A 55 8.02 4.39 0.16
CA SER A 55 7.77 3.73 -1.11
C SER A 55 8.15 2.27 -0.97
N CYS A 56 7.26 1.39 -1.41
CA CYS A 56 7.52 -0.05 -1.33
C CYS A 56 6.48 -0.80 -2.12
N SER A 57 6.62 -2.12 -2.14
CA SER A 57 5.61 -2.97 -2.76
C SER A 57 4.41 -3.10 -1.83
N ALA A 58 3.24 -3.24 -2.43
CA ALA A 58 2.00 -3.34 -1.66
C ALA A 58 1.97 -4.57 -0.75
N TRP A 59 2.78 -5.59 -1.03
CA TRP A 59 2.77 -6.77 -0.17
C TRP A 59 3.27 -6.44 1.24
N ARG A 60 3.93 -5.31 1.42
CA ARG A 60 4.41 -4.89 2.73
C ARG A 60 3.32 -4.25 3.58
N VAL A 61 2.13 -4.10 3.04
CA VAL A 61 1.00 -3.60 3.80
C VAL A 61 0.42 -4.73 4.63
N GLU A 62 0.34 -4.51 5.93
CA GLU A 62 -0.20 -5.51 6.84
C GLU A 62 -1.72 -5.51 6.82
N GLU A 63 -2.32 -4.34 6.81
CA GLU A 63 -3.76 -4.23 6.96
C GLU A 63 -4.27 -2.96 6.28
N LEU A 64 -5.43 -3.07 5.65
CA LEU A 64 -6.13 -1.91 5.11
C LEU A 64 -7.04 -1.38 6.21
N ILE A 65 -6.72 -0.20 6.72
CA ILE A 65 -7.45 0.39 7.85
C ILE A 65 -8.71 1.07 7.36
N ASN A 66 -8.59 1.88 6.32
CA ASN A 66 -9.72 2.65 5.84
C ASN A 66 -9.58 2.85 4.34
N GLU A 67 -10.62 2.46 3.63
CA GLU A 67 -10.66 2.54 2.17
C GLU A 67 -11.02 3.93 1.72
N ALA A 68 -10.33 4.42 0.70
CA ALA A 68 -10.70 5.69 0.06
C ALA A 68 -12.01 5.51 -0.68
N ARG A 69 -12.81 6.56 -0.72
CA ARG A 69 -14.10 6.51 -1.37
C ARG A 69 -14.22 7.50 -2.51
#